data_ba79e83b7033c6455275e96c09bd255c
#
_entry.id   ba79e83b7033c6455275e96c09bd255c
#
_cell.length_a   1.000
_cell.length_b   1.000
_cell.length_c   1.000
_cell.angle_alpha   90.00
_cell.angle_beta   90.00
_cell.angle_gamma   90.00
#
_symmetry.space_group_name_H-M   'P 1'
#
loop_
_entity.id
_entity.type
_entity.pdbx_description
1 polymer ?
#
loop_
_entity_poly.entity_id
_entity_poly.type
_entity_poly.pdbx_seq_one_letter_code
_entity_poly.pdbx_strand_id
1 'polypeptide(L)'
;MLRNLLEINLKIKGVKKMVDTKQESMESLILSDINDENLLVDSSPHIKDKLSTQSIMRDVLIALIPTSLVGVLVFGLRAIFIIATCAISAVISEYAFQKITKKEITTKDLSAIVTGVLLALNLPINTPLWVACIGSIVAIVLVKQIFGGIGCNFMNPALAARAFLLAAWPESISIFTLDGVTTATPLALLKNGQGNLPPLSNAFLGNIAGCIGEVSSLAILIGALYLLYRKVITWHIPLVYIGTVLILTTVIGRNGFLSGNGIYEIFTGGLFLGAFFMATDYVTSPLTKKGQIIFAFGCGLITTLIRIFGGYSEGVSYSILLMNLLVPVIDYYIKTKAFGNEK
;
A
#
# COMPACT_ATOMS: atom_id res chain seq x y z
N MET A 1 9.22 38.15 -73.88
CA MET A 1 9.22 37.02 -72.93
C MET A 1 10.11 37.27 -71.69
N LEU A 2 11.33 37.75 -71.87
CA LEU A 2 12.29 38.05 -70.75
C LEU A 2 11.81 39.14 -69.76
N ARG A 3 11.07 40.19 -70.29
CA ARG A 3 10.60 41.29 -69.46
C ARG A 3 9.49 40.86 -68.46
N ASN A 4 8.62 39.94 -68.86
CA ASN A 4 7.57 39.41 -68.01
C ASN A 4 8.14 38.47 -66.89
N LEU A 5 9.22 37.77 -67.16
CA LEU A 5 9.91 36.94 -66.16
C LEU A 5 10.64 37.76 -65.11
N LEU A 6 11.17 38.92 -65.48
CA LEU A 6 11.82 39.88 -64.57
C LEU A 6 10.80 40.55 -63.64
N GLU A 7 9.60 40.94 -64.16
CA GLU A 7 8.55 41.52 -63.36
C GLU A 7 7.96 40.50 -62.34
N ILE A 8 7.81 39.25 -62.76
CA ILE A 8 7.33 38.18 -61.88
C ILE A 8 8.38 37.92 -60.77
N ASN A 9 9.68 37.90 -61.08
CA ASN A 9 10.74 37.69 -60.12
C ASN A 9 10.86 38.86 -59.11
N LEU A 10 10.64 40.10 -59.54
CA LEU A 10 10.61 41.29 -58.70
C LEU A 10 9.38 41.30 -57.76
N LYS A 11 8.21 40.86 -58.24
CA LYS A 11 7.01 40.67 -57.42
C LYS A 11 7.17 39.57 -56.38
N ILE A 12 7.78 38.43 -56.75
CA ILE A 12 8.05 37.33 -55.83
C ILE A 12 9.07 37.75 -54.75
N LYS A 13 10.13 38.47 -55.10
CA LYS A 13 11.06 39.04 -54.11
C LYS A 13 10.41 40.07 -53.18
N GLY A 14 9.50 40.90 -53.68
CA GLY A 14 8.76 41.86 -52.87
C GLY A 14 7.80 41.19 -51.90
N VAL A 15 7.08 40.15 -52.36
CA VAL A 15 6.19 39.35 -51.48
C VAL A 15 6.99 38.59 -50.44
N LYS A 16 8.12 37.98 -50.83
CA LYS A 16 8.99 37.26 -49.85
C LYS A 16 9.56 38.21 -48.79
N LYS A 17 10.00 39.41 -49.18
CA LYS A 17 10.46 40.44 -48.25
C LYS A 17 9.36 40.96 -47.32
N MET A 18 8.11 41.04 -47.78
CA MET A 18 6.95 41.42 -46.96
C MET A 18 6.55 40.30 -45.95
N VAL A 19 6.69 39.03 -46.35
CA VAL A 19 6.41 37.89 -45.48
C VAL A 19 7.49 37.79 -44.41
N ASP A 20 8.76 37.91 -44.78
CA ASP A 20 9.89 37.86 -43.84
C ASP A 20 9.79 39.01 -42.82
N THR A 21 9.46 40.25 -43.25
CA THR A 21 9.28 41.41 -42.35
C THR A 21 8.06 41.25 -41.43
N LYS A 22 6.98 40.60 -41.88
CA LYS A 22 5.83 40.33 -41.05
C LYS A 22 6.08 39.19 -40.05
N GLN A 23 6.92 38.25 -40.44
CA GLN A 23 7.32 37.15 -39.57
C GLN A 23 8.27 37.65 -38.46
N GLU A 24 9.26 38.51 -38.79
CA GLU A 24 10.12 39.16 -37.81
C GLU A 24 9.36 40.12 -36.88
N SER A 25 8.36 40.84 -37.37
CA SER A 25 7.52 41.71 -36.55
C SER A 25 6.58 40.90 -35.60
N MET A 26 6.10 39.73 -36.08
CA MET A 26 5.29 38.84 -35.25
C MET A 26 6.14 38.11 -34.19
N GLU A 27 7.34 37.68 -34.53
CA GLU A 27 8.29 37.11 -33.56
C GLU A 27 8.72 38.14 -32.50
N SER A 28 9.02 39.39 -32.92
CA SER A 28 9.36 40.46 -31.97
C SER A 28 8.16 40.85 -31.06
N LEU A 29 6.93 40.80 -31.57
CA LEU A 29 5.71 41.02 -30.77
C LEU A 29 5.47 39.85 -29.78
N ILE A 30 5.70 38.63 -30.20
CA ILE A 30 5.59 37.45 -29.32
C ILE A 30 6.69 37.48 -28.24
N LEU A 31 7.91 37.88 -28.61
CA LEU A 31 9.02 38.01 -27.68
C LEU A 31 8.88 39.19 -26.71
N SER A 32 8.20 40.29 -27.11
CA SER A 32 7.98 41.44 -26.23
C SER A 32 6.86 41.23 -25.21
N ASP A 33 5.91 40.35 -25.49
CA ASP A 33 4.84 39.97 -24.54
C ASP A 33 5.24 38.86 -23.57
N ILE A 34 6.38 38.21 -23.79
CA ILE A 34 6.92 37.23 -22.90
C ILE A 34 7.87 37.95 -21.93
N ASN A 35 7.33 38.51 -20.86
CA ASN A 35 8.16 38.86 -19.71
C ASN A 35 8.84 37.60 -19.21
N ASP A 36 10.16 37.51 -19.34
CA ASP A 36 10.99 36.36 -18.95
C ASP A 36 10.76 35.91 -17.48
N GLU A 37 10.21 36.77 -16.64
CA GLU A 37 9.87 36.50 -15.25
C GLU A 37 8.61 35.60 -15.09
N ASN A 38 7.77 35.42 -16.12
CA ASN A 38 6.52 34.66 -16.06
C ASN A 38 6.56 33.32 -16.80
N LEU A 39 7.66 32.99 -17.46
CA LEU A 39 7.83 31.67 -18.09
C LEU A 39 8.30 30.66 -17.05
N LEU A 40 7.35 30.13 -16.28
CA LEU A 40 7.56 28.92 -15.48
C LEU A 40 7.60 27.71 -16.43
N VAL A 41 8.81 27.34 -16.88
CA VAL A 41 9.01 26.06 -17.55
C VAL A 41 9.00 24.97 -16.49
N ASP A 42 7.84 24.39 -16.27
CA ASP A 42 7.69 23.25 -15.37
C ASP A 42 7.87 21.94 -16.16
N SER A 43 8.47 20.94 -15.53
CA SER A 43 8.61 19.63 -16.15
C SER A 43 7.24 18.99 -16.38
N SER A 44 7.07 18.30 -17.52
CA SER A 44 5.83 17.51 -17.78
C SER A 44 5.57 16.51 -16.62
N PRO A 45 4.28 16.33 -16.22
CA PRO A 45 3.06 16.82 -16.85
C PRO A 45 2.65 18.23 -16.39
N HIS A 46 2.21 19.07 -17.35
CA HIS A 46 1.76 20.45 -17.08
C HIS A 46 0.40 20.50 -16.36
N ILE A 47 -0.41 19.46 -16.49
CA ILE A 47 -1.68 19.30 -15.77
C ILE A 47 -1.41 18.40 -14.55
N LYS A 48 -1.46 18.98 -13.36
CA LYS A 48 -1.28 18.28 -12.09
C LYS A 48 -2.63 18.05 -11.43
N ASP A 49 -2.87 16.83 -10.93
CA ASP A 49 -4.03 16.56 -10.08
C ASP A 49 -3.86 17.29 -8.73
N LYS A 50 -5.00 17.66 -8.11
CA LYS A 50 -5.03 18.27 -6.78
C LYS A 50 -4.65 17.28 -5.66
N LEU A 51 -4.53 15.98 -5.98
CA LEU A 51 -4.14 14.94 -5.04
C LEU A 51 -2.63 15.02 -4.76
N SER A 52 -2.28 15.29 -3.52
CA SER A 52 -0.90 15.22 -3.03
C SER A 52 -0.67 13.92 -2.26
N THR A 53 0.58 13.46 -2.20
CA THR A 53 0.98 12.31 -1.38
C THR A 53 0.51 12.46 0.06
N GLN A 54 0.64 13.66 0.64
CA GLN A 54 0.19 13.97 1.98
C GLN A 54 -1.33 13.79 2.15
N SER A 55 -2.14 14.19 1.14
CA SER A 55 -3.60 14.03 1.22
C SER A 55 -4.00 12.56 1.20
N ILE A 56 -3.35 11.75 0.39
CA ILE A 56 -3.57 10.30 0.30
C ILE A 56 -3.19 9.62 1.62
N MET A 57 -2.01 9.91 2.15
CA MET A 57 -1.56 9.32 3.42
C MET A 57 -2.44 9.73 4.60
N ARG A 58 -2.95 10.98 4.60
CA ARG A 58 -3.95 11.43 5.58
C ARG A 58 -5.25 10.63 5.47
N ASP A 59 -5.76 10.39 4.26
CA ASP A 59 -6.96 9.60 4.05
C ASP A 59 -6.77 8.15 4.54
N VAL A 60 -5.59 7.56 4.34
CA VAL A 60 -5.26 6.24 4.90
C VAL A 60 -5.25 6.25 6.42
N LEU A 61 -4.66 7.28 7.06
CA LEU A 61 -4.68 7.41 8.53
C LEU A 61 -6.12 7.53 9.06
N ILE A 62 -6.97 8.33 8.41
CA ILE A 62 -8.40 8.45 8.77
C ILE A 62 -9.10 7.09 8.66
N ALA A 63 -8.83 6.34 7.60
CA ALA A 63 -9.41 5.01 7.40
C ALA A 63 -8.94 3.97 8.45
N LEU A 64 -7.76 4.16 9.04
CA LEU A 64 -7.24 3.30 10.11
C LEU A 64 -7.77 3.66 11.50
N ILE A 65 -8.42 4.83 11.68
CA ILE A 65 -8.97 5.25 12.97
C ILE A 65 -9.97 4.24 13.54
N PRO A 66 -11.01 3.76 12.79
CA PRO A 66 -11.97 2.81 13.33
C PRO A 66 -11.30 1.53 13.84
N THR A 67 -10.36 0.98 13.08
CA THR A 67 -9.61 -0.24 13.44
C THR A 67 -8.76 -0.03 14.68
N SER A 68 -8.04 1.09 14.75
CA SER A 68 -7.22 1.46 15.90
C SER A 68 -8.07 1.66 17.15
N LEU A 69 -9.24 2.29 17.02
CA LEU A 69 -10.15 2.58 18.10
C LEU A 69 -10.72 1.28 18.70
N VAL A 70 -11.18 0.33 17.85
CA VAL A 70 -11.65 -0.97 18.32
C VAL A 70 -10.52 -1.76 18.98
N GLY A 71 -9.31 -1.74 18.41
CA GLY A 71 -8.13 -2.35 19.04
C GLY A 71 -7.84 -1.79 20.44
N VAL A 72 -7.97 -0.48 20.62
CA VAL A 72 -7.84 0.17 21.94
C VAL A 72 -8.97 -0.20 22.88
N LEU A 73 -10.21 -0.29 22.41
CA LEU A 73 -11.36 -0.69 23.24
C LEU A 73 -11.23 -2.12 23.77
N VAL A 74 -10.71 -3.03 22.94
CA VAL A 74 -10.55 -4.45 23.29
C VAL A 74 -9.34 -4.69 24.17
N PHE A 75 -8.20 -4.08 23.83
CA PHE A 75 -6.92 -4.35 24.50
C PHE A 75 -6.50 -3.28 25.51
N GLY A 76 -7.26 -2.20 25.64
CA GLY A 76 -7.00 -1.13 26.60
C GLY A 76 -5.82 -0.22 26.26
N LEU A 77 -5.33 0.51 27.27
CA LEU A 77 -4.31 1.55 27.12
C LEU A 77 -2.98 1.06 26.54
N ARG A 78 -2.64 -0.21 26.73
CA ARG A 78 -1.39 -0.76 26.18
C ARG A 78 -1.35 -0.70 24.64
N ALA A 79 -2.49 -0.86 23.99
CA ALA A 79 -2.58 -0.72 22.54
C ALA A 79 -2.20 0.70 22.08
N ILE A 80 -2.63 1.72 22.83
CA ILE A 80 -2.24 3.12 22.54
C ILE A 80 -0.73 3.28 22.63
N PHE A 81 -0.10 2.73 23.67
CA PHE A 81 1.36 2.83 23.81
C PHE A 81 2.11 2.15 22.68
N ILE A 82 1.66 0.98 22.19
CA ILE A 82 2.28 0.30 21.06
C ILE A 82 2.12 1.12 19.77
N ILE A 83 0.90 1.61 19.48
CA ILE A 83 0.62 2.44 18.30
C ILE A 83 1.45 3.73 18.34
N ALA A 84 1.48 4.43 19.47
CA ALA A 84 2.26 5.64 19.64
C ALA A 84 3.76 5.38 19.50
N THR A 85 4.29 4.32 20.12
CA THR A 85 5.70 3.94 20.03
C THR A 85 6.09 3.65 18.58
N CYS A 86 5.30 2.86 17.85
CA CYS A 86 5.58 2.56 16.45
C CYS A 86 5.53 3.83 15.57
N ALA A 87 4.52 4.67 15.73
CA ALA A 87 4.39 5.90 14.95
C ALA A 87 5.53 6.89 15.23
N ILE A 88 5.84 7.14 16.51
CA ILE A 88 6.89 8.08 16.91
C ILE A 88 8.26 7.58 16.48
N SER A 89 8.58 6.31 16.73
CA SER A 89 9.87 5.72 16.34
C SER A 89 10.04 5.69 14.82
N ALA A 90 8.97 5.47 14.04
CA ALA A 90 9.01 5.53 12.58
C ALA A 90 9.37 6.94 12.09
N VAL A 91 8.73 7.99 12.62
CA VAL A 91 9.02 9.38 12.26
C VAL A 91 10.43 9.79 12.65
N ILE A 92 10.85 9.45 13.88
CA ILE A 92 12.20 9.77 14.35
C ILE A 92 13.25 9.08 13.49
N SER A 93 13.04 7.81 13.13
CA SER A 93 13.97 7.03 12.30
C SER A 93 14.08 7.61 10.89
N GLU A 94 12.96 8.05 10.29
CA GLU A 94 12.97 8.71 8.99
C GLU A 94 13.73 10.03 9.03
N TYR A 95 13.41 10.87 10.00
CA TYR A 95 14.09 12.16 10.19
C TYR A 95 15.60 11.99 10.44
N ALA A 96 15.97 11.08 11.33
CA ALA A 96 17.37 10.82 11.66
C ALA A 96 18.15 10.31 10.45
N PHE A 97 17.59 9.35 9.70
CA PHE A 97 18.23 8.82 8.49
C PHE A 97 18.42 9.90 7.42
N GLN A 98 17.37 10.68 7.13
CA GLN A 98 17.44 11.76 6.13
C GLN A 98 18.45 12.84 6.52
N LYS A 99 18.51 13.20 7.81
CA LYS A 99 19.49 14.15 8.33
C LYS A 99 20.93 13.65 8.23
N ILE A 100 21.17 12.38 8.58
CA ILE A 100 22.52 11.76 8.50
C ILE A 100 22.98 11.65 7.06
N THR A 101 22.08 11.26 6.15
CA THR A 101 22.39 11.09 4.72
C THR A 101 22.31 12.40 3.92
N LYS A 102 22.02 13.52 4.59
CA LYS A 102 21.87 14.85 3.97
C LYS A 102 20.84 14.89 2.83
N LYS A 103 19.79 14.07 2.92
CA LYS A 103 18.65 14.08 2.00
C LYS A 103 17.62 15.14 2.43
N GLU A 104 16.72 15.49 1.52
CA GLU A 104 15.58 16.36 1.84
C GLU A 104 14.70 15.71 2.90
N ILE A 105 14.23 16.53 3.86
CA ILE A 105 13.38 16.05 4.94
C ILE A 105 11.93 15.97 4.45
N THR A 106 11.42 14.75 4.25
CA THR A 106 10.09 14.46 3.72
C THR A 106 9.09 14.00 4.78
N THR A 107 9.41 14.08 6.06
CA THR A 107 8.56 13.60 7.16
C THR A 107 7.15 14.20 7.18
N LYS A 108 6.93 15.33 6.48
CA LYS A 108 5.61 15.97 6.33
C LYS A 108 4.64 15.20 5.45
N ASP A 109 5.10 14.20 4.69
CA ASP A 109 4.27 13.38 3.81
C ASP A 109 3.36 12.38 4.56
N LEU A 110 3.55 12.22 5.88
CA LEU A 110 2.82 11.31 6.77
C LEU A 110 3.04 9.82 6.51
N SER A 111 3.85 9.44 5.53
CA SER A 111 4.05 8.05 5.14
C SER A 111 4.75 7.21 6.22
N ALA A 112 5.66 7.81 7.00
CA ALA A 112 6.27 7.13 8.14
C ALA A 112 5.25 6.81 9.25
N ILE A 113 4.31 7.73 9.49
CA ILE A 113 3.23 7.52 10.47
C ILE A 113 2.34 6.37 10.00
N VAL A 114 1.93 6.34 8.73
CA VAL A 114 1.15 5.25 8.14
C VAL A 114 1.86 3.91 8.33
N THR A 115 3.15 3.84 7.99
CA THR A 115 3.96 2.61 8.16
C THR A 115 4.03 2.17 9.63
N GLY A 116 4.25 3.11 10.55
CA GLY A 116 4.30 2.83 12.00
C GLY A 116 2.96 2.33 12.54
N VAL A 117 1.86 2.96 12.16
CA VAL A 117 0.50 2.54 12.57
C VAL A 117 0.15 1.16 11.99
N LEU A 118 0.42 0.93 10.69
CA LEU A 118 0.20 -0.37 10.07
C LEU A 118 1.03 -1.48 10.73
N LEU A 119 2.29 -1.19 11.09
CA LEU A 119 3.10 -2.15 11.84
C LEU A 119 2.48 -2.43 13.20
N ALA A 120 2.10 -1.40 13.97
CA ALA A 120 1.51 -1.54 15.29
C ALA A 120 0.23 -2.39 15.26
N LEU A 121 -0.63 -2.17 14.26
CA LEU A 121 -1.86 -2.95 14.06
C LEU A 121 -1.59 -4.43 13.74
N ASN A 122 -0.40 -4.75 13.24
CA ASN A 122 0.04 -6.12 12.98
C ASN A 122 0.79 -6.78 14.15
N LEU A 123 0.94 -6.08 15.27
CA LEU A 123 1.58 -6.63 16.46
C LEU A 123 0.56 -7.11 17.49
N PRO A 124 0.85 -8.19 18.25
CA PRO A 124 0.05 -8.56 19.40
C PRO A 124 0.26 -7.60 20.57
N ILE A 125 -0.73 -7.53 21.47
CA ILE A 125 -0.71 -6.62 22.61
C ILE A 125 0.44 -6.88 23.59
N ASN A 126 0.94 -8.12 23.64
CA ASN A 126 2.03 -8.52 24.53
C ASN A 126 3.42 -8.09 24.05
N THR A 127 3.51 -7.55 22.84
CA THR A 127 4.80 -7.11 22.28
C THR A 127 5.44 -6.06 23.19
N PRO A 128 6.71 -6.26 23.62
CA PRO A 128 7.44 -5.25 24.36
C PRO A 128 7.64 -3.98 23.53
N LEU A 129 7.56 -2.80 24.15
CA LEU A 129 7.66 -1.53 23.42
C LEU A 129 9.01 -1.36 22.69
N TRP A 130 10.11 -1.90 23.26
CA TRP A 130 11.41 -1.86 22.60
C TRP A 130 11.46 -2.72 21.32
N VAL A 131 10.75 -3.86 21.26
CA VAL A 131 10.61 -4.68 20.06
C VAL A 131 9.83 -3.94 18.99
N ALA A 132 8.72 -3.29 19.38
CA ALA A 132 7.92 -2.45 18.49
C ALA A 132 8.74 -1.27 17.91
N CYS A 133 9.59 -0.65 18.75
CA CYS A 133 10.51 0.40 18.31
C CYS A 133 11.53 -0.12 17.28
N ILE A 134 12.18 -1.25 17.54
CA ILE A 134 13.12 -1.87 16.59
C ILE A 134 12.42 -2.21 15.27
N GLY A 135 11.21 -2.79 15.33
CA GLY A 135 10.42 -3.07 14.13
C GLY A 135 10.19 -1.83 13.29
N SER A 136 9.84 -0.71 13.91
CA SER A 136 9.63 0.56 13.19
C SER A 136 10.91 1.11 12.59
N ILE A 137 12.05 0.99 13.28
CA ILE A 137 13.37 1.37 12.74
C ILE A 137 13.69 0.52 11.50
N VAL A 138 13.49 -0.79 11.58
CA VAL A 138 13.72 -1.72 10.46
C VAL A 138 12.81 -1.38 9.28
N ALA A 139 11.51 -1.16 9.51
CA ALA A 139 10.56 -0.79 8.47
C ALA A 139 11.00 0.46 7.71
N ILE A 140 11.39 1.50 8.45
CA ILE A 140 11.72 2.80 7.86
C ILE A 140 13.14 2.82 7.29
N VAL A 141 14.14 2.41 8.07
CA VAL A 141 15.55 2.53 7.65
C VAL A 141 15.87 1.49 6.59
N LEU A 142 15.67 0.20 6.91
CA LEU A 142 16.13 -0.88 6.04
C LEU A 142 15.23 -1.09 4.81
N VAL A 143 13.91 -0.96 4.95
CA VAL A 143 13.00 -1.31 3.85
C VAL A 143 12.57 -0.09 3.02
N LYS A 144 12.47 1.11 3.64
CA LYS A 144 12.02 2.32 2.94
C LYS A 144 13.17 3.24 2.55
N GLN A 145 13.99 3.68 3.50
CA GLN A 145 14.94 4.78 3.28
C GLN A 145 16.23 4.38 2.54
N ILE A 146 16.74 3.17 2.76
CA ILE A 146 17.94 2.66 2.04
C ILE A 146 17.68 2.59 0.54
N PHE A 147 16.47 2.22 0.13
CA PHE A 147 16.11 2.10 -1.29
C PHE A 147 15.74 3.43 -1.96
N GLY A 148 15.67 4.53 -1.23
CA GLY A 148 15.43 5.86 -1.81
C GLY A 148 14.27 6.64 -1.17
N GLY A 149 13.53 6.06 -0.25
CA GLY A 149 12.38 6.67 0.40
C GLY A 149 11.04 6.26 -0.21
N ILE A 150 10.05 7.15 -0.14
CA ILE A 150 8.71 6.88 -0.66
C ILE A 150 8.76 6.61 -2.17
N GLY A 151 8.08 5.56 -2.61
CA GLY A 151 8.04 5.19 -4.04
C GLY A 151 9.14 4.25 -4.51
N CYS A 152 10.20 4.02 -3.72
CA CYS A 152 11.34 3.18 -4.10
C CYS A 152 11.42 1.84 -3.35
N ASN A 153 10.53 1.59 -2.39
CA ASN A 153 10.52 0.35 -1.64
C ASN A 153 10.00 -0.82 -2.51
N PHE A 154 10.76 -1.93 -2.53
CA PHE A 154 10.43 -3.12 -3.32
C PHE A 154 9.42 -4.05 -2.64
N MET A 155 9.13 -3.85 -1.35
CA MET A 155 8.14 -4.58 -0.58
C MET A 155 7.47 -3.67 0.46
N ASN A 156 6.34 -4.08 0.98
CA ASN A 156 5.63 -3.34 2.03
C ASN A 156 6.47 -3.27 3.32
N PRO A 157 6.84 -2.06 3.80
CA PRO A 157 7.78 -1.92 4.91
C PRO A 157 7.21 -2.39 6.25
N ALA A 158 5.91 -2.24 6.50
CA ALA A 158 5.29 -2.71 7.73
C ALA A 158 5.28 -4.26 7.82
N LEU A 159 4.97 -4.93 6.70
CA LEU A 159 4.97 -6.39 6.63
C LEU A 159 6.38 -6.96 6.70
N ALA A 160 7.34 -6.34 6.03
CA ALA A 160 8.76 -6.76 6.10
C ALA A 160 9.30 -6.66 7.54
N ALA A 161 8.97 -5.58 8.25
CA ALA A 161 9.34 -5.44 9.65
C ALA A 161 8.65 -6.48 10.53
N ARG A 162 7.36 -6.78 10.32
CA ARG A 162 6.66 -7.87 11.04
C ARG A 162 7.35 -9.21 10.82
N ALA A 163 7.71 -9.53 9.57
CA ALA A 163 8.39 -10.76 9.25
C ALA A 163 9.79 -10.85 9.92
N PHE A 164 10.53 -9.74 9.93
CA PHE A 164 11.80 -9.62 10.64
C PHE A 164 11.63 -9.85 12.15
N LEU A 165 10.64 -9.19 12.77
CA LEU A 165 10.37 -9.34 14.21
C LEU A 165 9.97 -10.77 14.56
N LEU A 166 9.16 -11.42 13.72
CA LEU A 166 8.75 -12.81 13.93
C LEU A 166 9.94 -13.79 13.85
N ALA A 167 10.90 -13.51 12.99
CA ALA A 167 12.13 -14.29 12.87
C ALA A 167 13.09 -14.03 14.03
N ALA A 168 13.21 -12.78 14.50
CA ALA A 168 14.17 -12.39 15.55
C ALA A 168 13.65 -12.66 16.96
N TRP A 169 12.36 -12.43 17.22
CA TRP A 169 11.72 -12.58 18.54
C TRP A 169 10.36 -13.29 18.41
N PRO A 170 10.34 -14.60 18.00
CA PRO A 170 9.11 -15.34 17.76
C PRO A 170 8.20 -15.41 18.98
N GLU A 171 8.74 -15.59 20.17
CA GLU A 171 7.96 -15.65 21.41
C GLU A 171 7.21 -14.36 21.69
N SER A 172 7.83 -13.19 21.47
CA SER A 172 7.20 -11.88 21.72
C SER A 172 6.07 -11.55 20.72
N ILE A 173 6.09 -12.17 19.54
CA ILE A 173 5.15 -11.88 18.45
C ILE A 173 4.08 -12.96 18.28
N SER A 174 4.25 -14.13 18.90
CA SER A 174 3.32 -15.26 18.76
C SER A 174 2.40 -15.46 19.97
N ILE A 175 2.57 -14.68 21.05
CA ILE A 175 1.73 -14.77 22.24
C ILE A 175 0.56 -13.79 22.11
N PHE A 176 -0.66 -14.33 22.05
CA PHE A 176 -1.88 -13.54 21.98
C PHE A 176 -2.64 -13.65 23.30
N THR A 177 -3.22 -12.55 23.76
CA THR A 177 -4.05 -12.50 24.96
C THR A 177 -5.38 -11.86 24.65
N LEU A 178 -6.41 -12.37 25.30
CA LEU A 178 -7.75 -11.79 25.34
C LEU A 178 -8.20 -11.76 26.80
N ASP A 179 -8.71 -10.64 27.28
CA ASP A 179 -9.15 -10.44 28.68
C ASP A 179 -8.07 -10.83 29.73
N GLY A 180 -6.78 -10.58 29.41
CA GLY A 180 -5.65 -10.91 30.28
C GLY A 180 -5.23 -12.38 30.31
N VAL A 181 -5.91 -13.25 29.56
CA VAL A 181 -5.60 -14.69 29.47
C VAL A 181 -4.93 -14.99 28.13
N THR A 182 -3.83 -15.74 28.15
CA THR A 182 -3.16 -16.22 26.93
C THR A 182 -4.06 -17.24 26.23
N THR A 183 -4.45 -16.93 25.00
CA THR A 183 -5.36 -17.76 24.19
C THR A 183 -4.78 -17.96 22.81
N ALA A 184 -5.07 -19.11 22.19
CA ALA A 184 -4.74 -19.34 20.78
C ALA A 184 -5.66 -18.51 19.89
N THR A 185 -5.12 -18.02 18.77
CA THR A 185 -5.95 -17.33 17.76
C THR A 185 -6.97 -18.29 17.16
N PRO A 186 -8.14 -17.79 16.67
CA PRO A 186 -9.15 -18.63 16.04
C PRO A 186 -8.59 -19.48 14.89
N LEU A 187 -7.66 -18.93 14.10
CA LEU A 187 -6.98 -19.68 13.04
C LEU A 187 -6.07 -20.78 13.58
N ALA A 188 -5.40 -20.57 14.71
CA ALA A 188 -4.58 -21.59 15.36
C ALA A 188 -5.43 -22.72 15.93
N LEU A 189 -6.59 -22.40 16.54
CA LEU A 189 -7.57 -23.39 16.99
C LEU A 189 -8.09 -24.23 15.82
N LEU A 190 -8.46 -23.57 14.73
CA LEU A 190 -8.95 -24.22 13.53
C LEU A 190 -7.88 -25.12 12.90
N LYS A 191 -6.61 -24.71 12.94
CA LYS A 191 -5.47 -25.47 12.41
C LYS A 191 -5.19 -26.73 13.22
N ASN A 192 -5.23 -26.63 14.55
CA ASN A 192 -4.93 -27.74 15.44
C ASN A 192 -6.11 -28.70 15.62
N GLY A 193 -7.30 -28.37 15.08
CA GLY A 193 -8.51 -29.15 15.26
C GLY A 193 -8.96 -29.22 16.73
N GLN A 194 -8.52 -28.26 17.57
CA GLN A 194 -8.75 -28.27 19.01
C GLN A 194 -9.67 -27.13 19.43
N GLY A 195 -10.59 -27.46 20.34
CA GLY A 195 -11.40 -26.48 21.05
C GLY A 195 -12.67 -25.99 20.36
N ASN A 196 -13.49 -25.28 21.11
CA ASN A 196 -14.67 -24.62 20.59
C ASN A 196 -14.24 -23.33 19.85
N LEU A 197 -14.53 -23.28 18.57
CA LEU A 197 -14.30 -22.07 17.78
C LEU A 197 -15.20 -20.94 18.29
N PRO A 198 -14.68 -19.72 18.48
CA PRO A 198 -15.52 -18.56 18.80
C PRO A 198 -16.61 -18.39 17.75
N PRO A 199 -17.82 -17.93 18.13
CA PRO A 199 -18.86 -17.67 17.15
C PRO A 199 -18.41 -16.62 16.13
N LEU A 200 -18.88 -16.74 14.89
CA LEU A 200 -18.50 -15.83 13.79
C LEU A 200 -18.82 -14.36 14.10
N SER A 201 -19.87 -14.11 14.89
CA SER A 201 -20.23 -12.78 15.37
C SER A 201 -19.09 -12.10 16.15
N ASN A 202 -18.35 -12.86 16.97
CA ASN A 202 -17.23 -12.33 17.74
C ASN A 202 -16.06 -11.96 16.83
N ALA A 203 -15.79 -12.75 15.78
CA ALA A 203 -14.77 -12.43 14.77
C ALA A 203 -15.15 -11.17 13.95
N PHE A 204 -16.44 -10.98 13.72
CA PHE A 204 -16.92 -9.81 12.98
C PHE A 204 -16.91 -8.53 13.82
N LEU A 205 -17.36 -8.60 15.08
CA LEU A 205 -17.49 -7.44 15.96
C LEU A 205 -16.17 -7.06 16.67
N GLY A 206 -15.34 -8.07 17.02
CA GLY A 206 -14.04 -7.74 17.59
C GLY A 206 -13.70 -8.38 18.94
N ASN A 207 -14.33 -9.47 19.34
CA ASN A 207 -14.05 -10.17 20.60
C ASN A 207 -13.32 -11.51 20.34
N ILE A 208 -12.12 -11.41 19.75
CA ILE A 208 -11.25 -12.56 19.46
C ILE A 208 -9.79 -12.22 19.78
N ALA A 209 -8.99 -13.24 20.07
CA ALA A 209 -7.55 -13.10 20.23
C ALA A 209 -6.89 -12.92 18.85
N GLY A 210 -6.01 -11.93 18.74
CA GLY A 210 -5.29 -11.62 17.50
C GLY A 210 -4.36 -10.43 17.67
N CYS A 211 -3.82 -9.90 16.56
CA CYS A 211 -3.10 -8.64 16.55
C CYS A 211 -4.06 -7.46 16.78
N ILE A 212 -3.52 -6.31 17.18
CA ILE A 212 -4.32 -5.11 17.54
C ILE A 212 -5.29 -4.71 16.42
N GLY A 213 -4.89 -4.82 15.17
CA GLY A 213 -5.69 -4.43 14.00
C GLY A 213 -6.54 -5.55 13.38
N GLU A 214 -6.47 -6.77 13.88
CA GLU A 214 -7.16 -7.94 13.29
C GLU A 214 -8.47 -8.28 14.01
N VAL A 215 -8.73 -7.62 15.15
CA VAL A 215 -9.78 -8.00 16.10
C VAL A 215 -11.17 -7.84 15.49
N SER A 216 -11.43 -6.75 14.77
CA SER A 216 -12.76 -6.46 14.22
C SER A 216 -12.73 -6.30 12.70
N SER A 217 -13.29 -7.27 12.01
CA SER A 217 -13.48 -7.20 10.56
C SER A 217 -14.42 -6.04 10.16
N LEU A 218 -15.40 -5.71 10.99
CA LEU A 218 -16.32 -4.59 10.76
C LEU A 218 -15.59 -3.26 10.74
N ALA A 219 -14.71 -3.00 11.71
CA ALA A 219 -13.94 -1.77 11.78
C ALA A 219 -13.02 -1.58 10.58
N ILE A 220 -12.38 -2.67 10.13
CA ILE A 220 -11.55 -2.68 8.92
C ILE A 220 -12.40 -2.36 7.69
N LEU A 221 -13.57 -2.97 7.54
CA LEU A 221 -14.48 -2.73 6.42
C LEU A 221 -14.98 -1.28 6.37
N ILE A 222 -15.27 -0.64 7.50
CA ILE A 222 -15.64 0.79 7.55
C ILE A 222 -14.50 1.65 6.97
N GLY A 223 -13.27 1.41 7.40
CA GLY A 223 -12.10 2.11 6.86
C GLY A 223 -11.87 1.82 5.38
N ALA A 224 -12.04 0.56 4.96
CA ALA A 224 -11.91 0.16 3.57
C ALA A 224 -12.95 0.83 2.65
N LEU A 225 -14.21 0.90 3.09
CA LEU A 225 -15.28 1.60 2.38
C LEU A 225 -14.98 3.10 2.22
N TYR A 226 -14.42 3.73 3.24
CA TYR A 226 -13.96 5.12 3.16
C TYR A 226 -12.88 5.29 2.07
N LEU A 227 -11.86 4.40 2.02
CA LEU A 227 -10.81 4.47 1.00
C LEU A 227 -11.34 4.22 -0.42
N LEU A 228 -12.28 3.29 -0.59
CA LEU A 228 -12.97 3.04 -1.86
C LEU A 228 -13.81 4.26 -2.30
N TYR A 229 -14.54 4.89 -1.38
CA TYR A 229 -15.31 6.10 -1.63
C TYR A 229 -14.42 7.27 -2.06
N ARG A 230 -13.28 7.44 -1.39
CA ARG A 230 -12.26 8.45 -1.73
C ARG A 230 -11.46 8.10 -2.98
N LYS A 231 -11.68 6.92 -3.57
CA LYS A 231 -10.92 6.39 -4.73
C LYS A 231 -9.42 6.29 -4.48
N VAL A 232 -9.02 6.16 -3.22
CA VAL A 232 -7.62 5.93 -2.83
C VAL A 232 -7.19 4.52 -3.19
N ILE A 233 -8.07 3.53 -3.06
CA ILE A 233 -7.79 2.15 -3.44
C ILE A 233 -8.76 1.66 -4.52
N THR A 234 -8.34 0.65 -5.30
CA THR A 234 -9.20 -0.05 -6.25
C THR A 234 -9.75 -1.33 -5.65
N TRP A 235 -10.97 -1.71 -6.01
CA TRP A 235 -11.64 -2.91 -5.50
C TRP A 235 -11.05 -4.23 -6.05
N HIS A 236 -10.24 -4.17 -7.11
CA HIS A 236 -9.72 -5.35 -7.80
C HIS A 236 -8.87 -6.24 -6.88
N ILE A 237 -7.90 -5.65 -6.17
CA ILE A 237 -6.99 -6.40 -5.29
C ILE A 237 -7.75 -7.03 -4.12
N PRO A 238 -8.52 -6.29 -3.28
CA PRO A 238 -9.18 -6.88 -2.13
C PRO A 238 -10.21 -7.95 -2.51
N LEU A 239 -11.01 -7.72 -3.56
CA LEU A 239 -12.04 -8.64 -3.97
C LEU A 239 -11.46 -9.96 -4.46
N VAL A 240 -10.45 -9.90 -5.34
CA VAL A 240 -9.81 -11.11 -5.88
C VAL A 240 -9.04 -11.85 -4.79
N TYR A 241 -8.33 -11.14 -3.91
CA TYR A 241 -7.57 -11.76 -2.82
C TYR A 241 -8.50 -12.52 -1.87
N ILE A 242 -9.51 -11.84 -1.32
CA ILE A 242 -10.47 -12.43 -0.38
C ILE A 242 -11.27 -13.55 -1.06
N GLY A 243 -11.72 -13.35 -2.30
CA GLY A 243 -12.44 -14.35 -3.08
C GLY A 243 -11.61 -15.62 -3.34
N THR A 244 -10.33 -15.46 -3.66
CA THR A 244 -9.42 -16.60 -3.85
C THR A 244 -9.24 -17.38 -2.56
N VAL A 245 -9.01 -16.70 -1.43
CA VAL A 245 -8.89 -17.37 -0.13
C VAL A 245 -10.21 -18.09 0.21
N LEU A 246 -11.37 -17.44 0.04
CA LEU A 246 -12.67 -18.05 0.30
C LEU A 246 -12.87 -19.34 -0.50
N ILE A 247 -12.66 -19.28 -1.81
CA ILE A 247 -12.87 -20.41 -2.71
C ILE A 247 -11.89 -21.55 -2.36
N LEU A 248 -10.60 -21.23 -2.28
CA LEU A 248 -9.58 -22.24 -2.06
C LEU A 248 -9.70 -22.90 -0.68
N THR A 249 -9.96 -22.13 0.39
CA THR A 249 -10.12 -22.70 1.74
C THR A 249 -11.41 -23.51 1.89
N THR A 250 -12.45 -23.20 1.11
CA THR A 250 -13.67 -24.03 1.07
C THR A 250 -13.45 -25.32 0.29
N VAL A 251 -12.76 -25.25 -0.85
CA VAL A 251 -12.49 -26.39 -1.72
C VAL A 251 -11.44 -27.32 -1.14
N ILE A 252 -10.33 -26.75 -0.66
CA ILE A 252 -9.20 -27.50 -0.09
C ILE A 252 -9.35 -27.49 1.43
N GLY A 253 -10.42 -28.10 1.95
CA GLY A 253 -10.61 -28.19 3.41
C GLY A 253 -9.52 -29.04 4.08
N ARG A 254 -9.20 -28.75 5.35
CA ARG A 254 -8.19 -29.49 6.14
C ARG A 254 -8.58 -30.95 6.37
N ASN A 255 -9.88 -31.25 6.36
CA ASN A 255 -10.43 -32.59 6.61
C ASN A 255 -10.87 -33.30 5.32
N GLY A 256 -10.49 -32.78 4.14
CA GLY A 256 -10.83 -33.34 2.85
C GLY A 256 -11.42 -32.32 1.88
N PHE A 257 -11.75 -32.77 0.69
CA PHE A 257 -12.30 -31.94 -0.38
C PHE A 257 -13.70 -31.43 0.02
N LEU A 258 -13.95 -30.12 -0.14
CA LEU A 258 -15.21 -29.41 0.21
C LEU A 258 -15.58 -29.43 1.71
N SER A 259 -14.64 -29.69 2.62
CA SER A 259 -14.86 -29.72 4.06
C SER A 259 -14.42 -28.44 4.79
N GLY A 260 -13.93 -27.43 4.04
CA GLY A 260 -13.39 -26.23 4.61
C GLY A 260 -14.45 -25.22 5.05
N ASN A 261 -14.13 -24.44 6.08
CA ASN A 261 -14.98 -23.34 6.56
C ASN A 261 -14.42 -21.98 6.06
N GLY A 262 -14.50 -21.75 4.73
CA GLY A 262 -13.94 -20.57 4.09
C GLY A 262 -14.48 -19.26 4.64
N ILE A 263 -15.77 -19.18 5.00
CA ILE A 263 -16.37 -17.98 5.59
C ILE A 263 -15.69 -17.64 6.91
N TYR A 264 -15.44 -18.63 7.77
CA TYR A 264 -14.78 -18.41 9.04
C TYR A 264 -13.31 -17.94 8.83
N GLU A 265 -12.62 -18.53 7.86
CA GLU A 265 -11.23 -18.18 7.55
C GLU A 265 -11.04 -16.78 6.97
N ILE A 266 -12.02 -16.21 6.29
CA ILE A 266 -11.90 -14.83 5.80
C ILE A 266 -12.13 -13.79 6.90
N PHE A 267 -13.00 -14.06 7.88
CA PHE A 267 -13.27 -13.13 8.99
C PHE A 267 -12.27 -13.25 10.14
N THR A 268 -11.37 -14.24 10.11
CA THR A 268 -10.37 -14.45 11.15
C THR A 268 -8.98 -14.19 10.64
N GLY A 269 -8.10 -13.64 11.51
CA GLY A 269 -6.75 -13.24 11.17
C GLY A 269 -6.66 -11.97 10.35
N GLY A 270 -5.46 -11.64 9.88
CA GLY A 270 -5.13 -10.37 9.23
C GLY A 270 -5.55 -10.24 7.76
N LEU A 271 -6.44 -11.11 7.22
CA LEU A 271 -6.77 -11.10 5.80
C LEU A 271 -7.39 -9.78 5.33
N PHE A 272 -8.39 -9.26 6.06
CA PHE A 272 -9.02 -7.99 5.70
C PHE A 272 -8.04 -6.81 5.79
N LEU A 273 -7.26 -6.72 6.87
CA LEU A 273 -6.27 -5.67 7.03
C LEU A 273 -5.20 -5.76 5.91
N GLY A 274 -4.72 -6.97 5.63
CA GLY A 274 -3.76 -7.21 4.56
C GLY A 274 -4.30 -6.88 3.17
N ALA A 275 -5.52 -7.31 2.86
CA ALA A 275 -6.11 -7.13 1.53
C ALA A 275 -6.49 -5.67 1.23
N PHE A 276 -7.01 -4.92 2.20
CA PHE A 276 -7.48 -3.55 1.98
C PHE A 276 -6.44 -2.48 2.22
N PHE A 277 -5.47 -2.68 3.13
CA PHE A 277 -4.53 -1.63 3.54
C PHE A 277 -3.07 -1.91 3.17
N MET A 278 -2.71 -3.18 2.94
CA MET A 278 -1.31 -3.55 2.72
C MET A 278 -1.03 -4.05 1.31
N ALA A 279 -1.91 -4.87 0.75
CA ALA A 279 -1.79 -5.35 -0.63
C ALA A 279 -2.14 -4.26 -1.66
N THR A 280 -2.86 -3.23 -1.26
CA THR A 280 -3.22 -2.07 -2.09
C THR A 280 -2.23 -0.91 -2.02
N ASP A 281 -1.06 -1.11 -1.42
CA ASP A 281 0.00 -0.10 -1.40
C ASP A 281 0.43 0.26 -2.82
N TYR A 282 0.42 1.55 -3.15
CA TYR A 282 0.72 2.06 -4.50
C TYR A 282 2.11 1.68 -5.01
N VAL A 283 3.08 1.57 -4.11
CA VAL A 283 4.48 1.33 -4.48
C VAL A 283 4.74 -0.14 -4.78
N THR A 284 4.07 -1.02 -4.05
CA THR A 284 4.37 -2.46 -4.04
C THR A 284 3.30 -3.31 -4.73
N SER A 285 2.30 -2.66 -5.37
CA SER A 285 1.27 -3.34 -6.17
C SER A 285 1.41 -3.04 -7.67
N PRO A 286 0.95 -3.94 -8.56
CA PRO A 286 1.04 -3.75 -10.00
C PRO A 286 0.23 -2.56 -10.51
N LEU A 287 0.76 -1.89 -11.56
CA LEU A 287 0.14 -0.70 -12.15
C LEU A 287 -1.13 -1.02 -12.96
N THR A 288 -1.19 -2.18 -13.60
CA THR A 288 -2.30 -2.55 -14.51
C THR A 288 -3.40 -3.32 -13.77
N LYS A 289 -4.67 -3.12 -14.16
CA LYS A 289 -5.80 -3.88 -13.59
C LYS A 289 -5.62 -5.40 -13.73
N LYS A 290 -5.08 -5.87 -14.87
CA LYS A 290 -4.80 -7.30 -15.08
C LYS A 290 -3.67 -7.79 -14.17
N GLY A 291 -2.62 -6.97 -14.00
CA GLY A 291 -1.54 -7.26 -13.06
C GLY A 291 -2.05 -7.34 -11.62
N GLN A 292 -2.93 -6.42 -11.21
CA GLN A 292 -3.56 -6.42 -9.89
C GLN A 292 -4.36 -7.71 -9.61
N ILE A 293 -5.09 -8.22 -10.62
CA ILE A 293 -5.83 -9.49 -10.48
C ILE A 293 -4.87 -10.67 -10.30
N ILE A 294 -3.80 -10.74 -11.09
CA ILE A 294 -2.80 -11.82 -10.97
C ILE A 294 -2.08 -11.75 -9.63
N PHE A 295 -1.68 -10.54 -9.22
CA PHE A 295 -1.07 -10.30 -7.92
C PHE A 295 -1.97 -10.75 -6.77
N ALA A 296 -3.24 -10.33 -6.78
CA ALA A 296 -4.21 -10.66 -5.75
C ALA A 296 -4.54 -12.16 -5.70
N PHE A 297 -4.65 -12.81 -6.88
CA PHE A 297 -4.81 -14.26 -6.98
C PHE A 297 -3.61 -14.99 -6.38
N GLY A 298 -2.39 -14.57 -6.72
CA GLY A 298 -1.16 -15.13 -6.15
C GLY A 298 -1.09 -14.96 -4.63
N CYS A 299 -1.44 -13.77 -4.10
CA CYS A 299 -1.56 -13.53 -2.66
C CYS A 299 -2.55 -14.52 -2.01
N GLY A 300 -3.73 -14.69 -2.60
CA GLY A 300 -4.75 -15.61 -2.08
C GLY A 300 -4.31 -17.06 -2.08
N LEU A 301 -3.71 -17.52 -3.18
CA LEU A 301 -3.18 -18.86 -3.31
C LEU A 301 -2.10 -19.16 -2.27
N ILE A 302 -1.10 -18.29 -2.15
CA ILE A 302 0.00 -18.48 -1.19
C ILE A 302 -0.52 -18.43 0.25
N THR A 303 -1.43 -17.49 0.58
CA THR A 303 -2.06 -17.42 1.90
C THR A 303 -2.75 -18.73 2.24
N THR A 304 -3.55 -19.28 1.33
CA THR A 304 -4.26 -20.55 1.54
C THR A 304 -3.30 -21.71 1.73
N LEU A 305 -2.25 -21.79 0.89
CA LEU A 305 -1.23 -22.85 1.03
C LEU A 305 -0.54 -22.80 2.39
N ILE A 306 -0.16 -21.60 2.86
CA ILE A 306 0.48 -21.44 4.18
C ILE A 306 -0.50 -21.81 5.31
N ARG A 307 -1.77 -21.42 5.23
CA ARG A 307 -2.78 -21.74 6.24
C ARG A 307 -3.05 -23.24 6.37
N ILE A 308 -3.14 -23.94 5.24
CA ILE A 308 -3.52 -25.36 5.21
C ILE A 308 -2.30 -26.26 5.43
N PHE A 309 -1.21 -26.01 4.71
CA PHE A 309 -0.04 -26.90 4.67
C PHE A 309 1.18 -26.36 5.42
N GLY A 310 1.27 -25.04 5.62
CA GLY A 310 2.42 -24.39 6.24
C GLY A 310 2.47 -24.55 7.76
N GLY A 311 3.56 -24.14 8.39
CA GLY A 311 3.72 -24.13 9.86
C GLY A 311 2.93 -23.02 10.56
N TYR A 312 2.72 -21.89 9.90
CA TYR A 312 2.03 -20.73 10.47
C TYR A 312 0.50 -20.84 10.31
N SER A 313 -0.23 -20.34 11.30
CA SER A 313 -1.70 -20.24 11.24
C SER A 313 -2.18 -19.13 10.30
N GLU A 314 -1.40 -18.07 10.18
CA GLU A 314 -1.59 -16.97 9.24
C GLU A 314 -0.62 -17.11 8.07
N GLY A 315 -0.88 -16.45 6.97
CA GLY A 315 0.02 -16.47 5.81
C GLY A 315 0.03 -15.14 5.06
N VAL A 316 -0.82 -14.19 5.50
CA VAL A 316 -1.07 -12.93 4.79
C VAL A 316 0.19 -12.11 4.60
N SER A 317 1.00 -11.93 5.65
CA SER A 317 2.22 -11.13 5.58
C SER A 317 3.22 -11.71 4.58
N TYR A 318 3.47 -13.01 4.65
CA TYR A 318 4.42 -13.69 3.77
C TYR A 318 3.92 -13.74 2.32
N SER A 319 2.62 -13.96 2.12
CA SER A 319 2.04 -14.00 0.77
C SER A 319 2.16 -12.67 0.05
N ILE A 320 1.86 -11.55 0.74
CA ILE A 320 1.99 -10.20 0.17
C ILE A 320 3.47 -9.90 -0.11
N LEU A 321 4.38 -10.20 0.82
CA LEU A 321 5.82 -9.97 0.62
C LEU A 321 6.37 -10.74 -0.57
N LEU A 322 6.03 -12.03 -0.71
CA LEU A 322 6.46 -12.84 -1.85
C LEU A 322 5.90 -12.29 -3.18
N MET A 323 4.64 -11.91 -3.19
CA MET A 323 4.03 -11.34 -4.38
C MET A 323 4.57 -9.94 -4.71
N ASN A 324 4.94 -9.11 -3.71
CA ASN A 324 5.61 -7.83 -3.94
C ASN A 324 6.93 -8.01 -4.72
N LEU A 325 7.71 -9.06 -4.41
CA LEU A 325 8.94 -9.38 -5.16
C LEU A 325 8.67 -9.74 -6.63
N LEU A 326 7.47 -10.25 -6.92
CA LEU A 326 7.06 -10.63 -8.28
C LEU A 326 6.41 -9.47 -9.06
N VAL A 327 6.08 -8.34 -8.41
CA VAL A 327 5.46 -7.18 -9.08
C VAL A 327 6.27 -6.68 -10.27
N PRO A 328 7.60 -6.51 -10.21
CA PRO A 328 8.38 -6.08 -11.37
C PRO A 328 8.28 -7.05 -12.55
N VAL A 329 8.16 -8.35 -12.28
CA VAL A 329 7.98 -9.38 -13.31
C VAL A 329 6.58 -9.26 -13.92
N ILE A 330 5.55 -9.09 -13.09
CA ILE A 330 4.16 -8.91 -13.54
C ILE A 330 4.05 -7.68 -14.44
N ASP A 331 4.61 -6.54 -14.04
CA ASP A 331 4.56 -5.28 -14.79
C ASP A 331 5.41 -5.34 -16.07
N TYR A 332 6.48 -6.15 -16.10
CA TYR A 332 7.26 -6.39 -17.31
C TYR A 332 6.46 -7.12 -18.40
N TYR A 333 5.67 -8.14 -18.02
CA TYR A 333 4.85 -8.90 -18.98
C TYR A 333 3.51 -8.24 -19.29
N ILE A 334 2.94 -7.49 -18.35
CA ILE A 334 1.61 -6.86 -18.49
C ILE A 334 1.78 -5.33 -18.58
N LYS A 335 2.34 -4.89 -19.70
CA LYS A 335 2.58 -3.46 -19.97
C LYS A 335 1.28 -2.70 -20.21
N THR A 336 1.23 -1.43 -19.78
CA THR A 336 0.22 -0.48 -20.23
C THR A 336 0.41 -0.19 -21.71
N LYS A 337 -0.69 -0.17 -22.48
CA LYS A 337 -0.61 0.29 -23.88
C LYS A 337 -0.26 1.78 -23.88
N ALA A 338 0.75 2.16 -24.66
CA ALA A 338 1.06 3.56 -24.89
C ALA A 338 -0.10 4.22 -25.62
N PHE A 339 -0.40 5.48 -25.27
CA PHE A 339 -1.45 6.27 -25.95
C PHE A 339 -1.07 6.42 -27.43
N GLY A 340 -1.99 6.05 -28.34
CA GLY A 340 -1.76 6.11 -29.79
C GLY A 340 -1.25 4.81 -30.45
N ASN A 341 -0.91 3.76 -29.69
CA ASN A 341 -0.67 2.45 -30.27
C ASN A 341 -1.98 1.69 -30.43
N GLU A 342 -2.55 1.74 -31.61
CA GLU A 342 -3.57 0.80 -32.05
C GLU A 342 -2.90 -0.53 -32.38
N LYS A 343 -3.03 -1.51 -31.46
CA LYS A 343 -3.17 -2.94 -31.78
C LYS A 343 -3.74 -3.66 -30.61
#